data_0987f3275a1f89358dd1dc3af3d0ee68
#
_entry.id   0987f3275a1f89358dd1dc3af3d0ee68
#
_cell.length_a   1.000
_cell.length_b   1.000
_cell.length_c   1.000
_cell.angle_alpha   90.00
_cell.angle_beta   90.00
_cell.angle_gamma   90.00
#
_symmetry.space_group_name_H-M   'P 1'
#
loop_
_entity.id
_entity.type
_entity.pdbx_description
1 polymer ?
#
loop_
_entity_poly.entity_id
_entity_poly.type
_entity_poly.pdbx_seq_one_letter_code
_entity_poly.pdbx_strand_id
1 'polypeptide(L)'
;MHYFDRGHLPRFGDIGKGSPDLARSFFAWYGPATGPGALPVATKCLIGLAVAHALPCVYCMEAYTSNCLENGQDLEQMTEAVQVAAAVKAMSTMTHALQMLQYVQAASMGSGAQTVPVAYYDRQQPETIAELNTVTPATSARFDDWTSQVFAADALSALDKQLIAVGVAHVLQCPYSIERHTAAALKLGAGLPQLTEAVQVAAAIRGGAALVTGVQMVDQVLGSTMGPA
;
A
#
# COMPACT_ATOMS: atom_id res chain seq x y z
N MET A 1 18.32 -13.25 19.85
CA MET A 1 17.97 -11.86 19.51
C MET A 1 17.19 -11.90 18.19
N HIS A 2 15.98 -11.40 18.17
CA HIS A 2 15.12 -11.37 16.96
C HIS A 2 15.07 -9.94 16.45
N TYR A 3 15.09 -9.75 15.11
CA TYR A 3 14.97 -8.41 14.51
C TYR A 3 13.58 -7.79 14.74
N PHE A 4 12.55 -8.62 14.89
CA PHE A 4 11.18 -8.21 15.15
C PHE A 4 10.67 -8.96 16.39
N ASP A 5 10.55 -8.23 17.49
CA ASP A 5 10.00 -8.77 18.74
C ASP A 5 8.50 -8.49 18.77
N ARG A 6 7.69 -9.56 18.88
CA ARG A 6 6.23 -9.44 18.99
C ARG A 6 5.78 -8.59 20.17
N GLY A 7 6.60 -8.53 21.22
CA GLY A 7 6.39 -7.67 22.39
C GLY A 7 6.39 -6.16 22.08
N HIS A 8 6.88 -5.73 20.90
CA HIS A 8 6.83 -4.31 20.52
C HIS A 8 5.42 -3.86 20.11
N LEU A 9 4.60 -4.74 19.54
CA LEU A 9 3.26 -4.35 19.06
C LEU A 9 2.36 -3.81 20.19
N PRO A 10 2.17 -4.49 21.34
CA PRO A 10 1.38 -3.95 22.44
C PRO A 10 2.01 -2.69 23.08
N ARG A 11 3.28 -2.45 22.82
CA ARG A 11 4.03 -1.30 23.31
C ARG A 11 4.10 -0.15 22.30
N PHE A 12 3.26 -0.17 21.27
CA PHE A 12 3.22 0.89 20.24
C PHE A 12 3.16 2.30 20.83
N GLY A 13 2.45 2.50 21.95
CA GLY A 13 2.38 3.77 22.67
C GLY A 13 3.71 4.25 23.29
N ASP A 14 4.70 3.37 23.44
CA ASP A 14 6.00 3.70 24.06
C ASP A 14 6.79 4.74 23.26
N ILE A 15 6.50 4.91 21.97
CA ILE A 15 7.08 5.99 21.17
C ILE A 15 6.80 7.38 21.77
N GLY A 16 5.70 7.50 22.54
CA GLY A 16 5.35 8.72 23.26
C GLY A 16 6.27 9.04 24.46
N LYS A 17 7.12 8.13 24.92
CA LYS A 17 8.07 8.39 26.03
C LYS A 17 9.04 9.53 25.71
N GLY A 18 9.42 9.66 24.42
CA GLY A 18 10.29 10.75 23.95
C GLY A 18 9.54 12.06 23.66
N SER A 19 8.25 11.98 23.30
CA SER A 19 7.42 13.15 22.96
C SER A 19 5.93 12.84 23.17
N PRO A 20 5.41 12.98 24.39
CA PRO A 20 4.03 12.62 24.72
C PRO A 20 2.96 13.38 23.92
N ASP A 21 3.21 14.66 23.64
CA ASP A 21 2.24 15.51 22.93
C ASP A 21 2.11 15.12 21.44
N LEU A 22 3.23 14.79 20.80
CA LEU A 22 3.21 14.31 19.41
C LEU A 22 2.52 12.95 19.32
N ALA A 23 2.80 12.04 20.24
CA ALA A 23 2.12 10.74 20.28
C ALA A 23 0.61 10.91 20.49
N ARG A 24 0.19 11.76 21.42
CA ARG A 24 -1.22 12.08 21.67
C ARG A 24 -1.90 12.62 20.41
N SER A 25 -1.25 13.55 19.72
CA SER A 25 -1.77 14.13 18.48
C SER A 25 -1.88 13.10 17.37
N PHE A 26 -0.90 12.21 17.24
CA PHE A 26 -0.96 11.11 16.27
C PHE A 26 -2.15 10.18 16.54
N PHE A 27 -2.32 9.70 17.76
CA PHE A 27 -3.41 8.79 18.12
C PHE A 27 -4.79 9.45 18.05
N ALA A 28 -4.87 10.76 18.31
CA ALA A 28 -6.10 11.53 18.13
C ALA A 28 -6.56 11.60 16.66
N TRP A 29 -5.62 11.51 15.71
CA TRP A 29 -5.91 11.40 14.29
C TRP A 29 -6.10 9.94 13.85
N TYR A 30 -5.24 9.02 14.32
CA TYR A 30 -5.25 7.61 13.93
C TYR A 30 -6.59 6.92 14.24
N GLY A 31 -7.14 7.17 15.43
CA GLY A 31 -8.41 6.60 15.85
C GLY A 31 -9.57 6.90 14.89
N PRO A 32 -9.89 8.17 14.62
CA PRO A 32 -10.93 8.53 13.64
C PRO A 32 -10.63 8.03 12.21
N ALA A 33 -9.38 8.03 11.77
CA ALA A 33 -9.00 7.54 10.44
C ALA A 33 -9.34 6.04 10.25
N THR A 34 -9.15 5.23 11.28
CA THR A 34 -9.40 3.78 11.26
C THR A 34 -10.78 3.38 11.81
N GLY A 35 -11.47 4.29 12.51
CA GLY A 35 -12.81 4.09 13.08
C GLY A 35 -13.94 4.20 12.05
N PRO A 36 -15.22 4.09 12.50
CA PRO A 36 -16.39 4.15 11.63
C PRO A 36 -16.47 5.47 10.83
N GLY A 37 -16.99 5.41 9.60
CA GLY A 37 -17.17 6.57 8.74
C GLY A 37 -17.95 6.25 7.47
N ALA A 38 -17.56 6.83 6.33
CA ALA A 38 -18.13 6.52 5.03
C ALA A 38 -17.80 5.09 4.57
N LEU A 39 -16.72 4.52 5.09
CA LEU A 39 -16.37 3.11 4.94
C LEU A 39 -16.68 2.35 6.23
N PRO A 40 -17.22 1.12 6.12
CA PRO A 40 -17.31 0.20 7.25
C PRO A 40 -15.93 -0.07 7.84
N VAL A 41 -15.86 -0.29 9.17
CA VAL A 41 -14.60 -0.66 9.84
C VAL A 41 -14.00 -1.92 9.22
N ALA A 42 -14.83 -2.88 8.86
CA ALA A 42 -14.46 -4.10 8.17
C ALA A 42 -13.64 -3.84 6.89
N THR A 43 -14.14 -2.96 6.00
CA THR A 43 -13.41 -2.55 4.78
C THR A 43 -12.11 -1.81 5.13
N LYS A 44 -12.11 -0.96 6.17
CA LYS A 44 -10.89 -0.27 6.63
C LYS A 44 -9.83 -1.24 7.14
N CYS A 45 -10.23 -2.31 7.84
CA CYS A 45 -9.30 -3.37 8.27
C CYS A 45 -8.64 -4.07 7.08
N LEU A 46 -9.39 -4.38 6.02
CA LEU A 46 -8.86 -4.99 4.80
C LEU A 46 -7.90 -4.04 4.06
N ILE A 47 -8.24 -2.74 3.96
CA ILE A 47 -7.30 -1.72 3.45
C ILE A 47 -6.02 -1.72 4.28
N GLY A 48 -6.15 -1.76 5.61
CA GLY A 48 -5.02 -1.80 6.53
C GLY A 48 -4.14 -3.02 6.35
N LEU A 49 -4.74 -4.20 6.21
CA LEU A 49 -4.04 -5.45 5.96
C LEU A 49 -3.26 -5.40 4.64
N ALA A 50 -3.90 -4.97 3.56
CA ALA A 50 -3.28 -4.84 2.25
C ALA A 50 -2.10 -3.83 2.27
N VAL A 51 -2.30 -2.68 2.91
CA VAL A 51 -1.25 -1.66 3.07
C VAL A 51 -0.09 -2.19 3.91
N ALA A 52 -0.35 -2.94 4.99
CA ALA A 52 0.68 -3.56 5.81
C ALA A 52 1.60 -4.48 4.98
N HIS A 53 1.03 -5.26 4.05
CA HIS A 53 1.78 -6.12 3.13
C HIS A 53 2.48 -5.33 2.02
N ALA A 54 1.90 -4.22 1.59
CA ALA A 54 2.57 -3.32 0.64
C ALA A 54 3.82 -2.66 1.24
N LEU A 55 3.79 -2.33 2.53
CA LEU A 55 4.86 -1.67 3.30
C LEU A 55 5.88 -2.62 3.96
N PRO A 56 5.85 -3.92 3.76
CA PRO A 56 6.37 -5.06 4.53
C PRO A 56 6.53 -4.79 6.06
N CYS A 57 5.49 -4.22 6.69
CA CYS A 57 5.48 -3.95 8.12
C CYS A 57 4.92 -5.15 8.90
N VAL A 58 5.76 -5.99 9.47
CA VAL A 58 5.34 -7.22 10.19
C VAL A 58 4.42 -6.96 11.37
N TYR A 59 4.63 -5.86 12.11
CA TYR A 59 3.75 -5.45 13.21
C TYR A 59 2.36 -5.06 12.71
N CYS A 60 2.31 -4.32 11.59
CA CYS A 60 1.06 -3.93 10.98
C CYS A 60 0.32 -5.15 10.40
N MET A 61 1.03 -6.12 9.82
CA MET A 61 0.44 -7.37 9.33
C MET A 61 -0.26 -8.12 10.46
N GLU A 62 0.42 -8.29 11.61
CA GLU A 62 -0.15 -8.97 12.78
C GLU A 62 -1.37 -8.20 13.34
N ALA A 63 -1.24 -6.88 13.54
CA ALA A 63 -2.31 -6.04 14.05
C ALA A 63 -3.55 -6.07 13.15
N TYR A 64 -3.37 -5.89 11.84
CA TYR A 64 -4.50 -5.85 10.91
C TYR A 64 -5.08 -7.21 10.59
N THR A 65 -4.31 -8.31 10.70
CA THR A 65 -4.88 -9.66 10.69
C THR A 65 -5.83 -9.86 11.87
N SER A 66 -5.40 -9.47 13.08
CA SER A 66 -6.26 -9.54 14.27
C SER A 66 -7.50 -8.66 14.13
N ASN A 67 -7.33 -7.42 13.69
CA ASN A 67 -8.45 -6.50 13.47
C ASN A 67 -9.45 -7.03 12.44
N CYS A 68 -8.98 -7.66 11.35
CA CYS A 68 -9.85 -8.31 10.37
C CYS A 68 -10.68 -9.43 11.01
N LEU A 69 -10.05 -10.32 11.78
CA LEU A 69 -10.73 -11.40 12.49
C LEU A 69 -11.78 -10.86 13.48
N GLU A 70 -11.45 -9.84 14.26
CA GLU A 70 -12.35 -9.19 15.22
C GLU A 70 -13.57 -8.51 14.53
N ASN A 71 -13.41 -8.11 13.27
CA ASN A 71 -14.48 -7.52 12.46
C ASN A 71 -15.15 -8.53 11.52
N GLY A 72 -14.94 -9.82 11.73
CA GLY A 72 -15.68 -10.91 11.08
C GLY A 72 -15.19 -11.25 9.67
N GLN A 73 -14.01 -10.75 9.24
CA GLN A 73 -13.42 -11.20 8.00
C GLN A 73 -12.83 -12.60 8.14
N ASP A 74 -13.00 -13.40 7.11
CA ASP A 74 -12.45 -14.74 6.99
C ASP A 74 -11.11 -14.76 6.23
N LEU A 75 -10.53 -15.97 6.14
CA LEU A 75 -9.26 -16.17 5.44
C LEU A 75 -9.36 -15.82 3.95
N GLU A 76 -10.48 -16.09 3.31
CA GLU A 76 -10.67 -15.85 1.88
C GLU A 76 -10.67 -14.36 1.57
N GLN A 77 -11.45 -13.56 2.31
CA GLN A 77 -11.49 -12.10 2.20
C GLN A 77 -10.12 -11.45 2.47
N MET A 78 -9.43 -11.91 3.52
CA MET A 78 -8.09 -11.42 3.84
C MET A 78 -7.07 -11.79 2.76
N THR A 79 -7.16 -13.00 2.21
CA THR A 79 -6.29 -13.44 1.11
C THR A 79 -6.51 -12.58 -0.13
N GLU A 80 -7.75 -12.29 -0.49
CA GLU A 80 -8.07 -11.42 -1.61
C GLU A 80 -7.51 -10.01 -1.42
N ALA A 81 -7.62 -9.43 -0.21
CA ALA A 81 -7.05 -8.13 0.09
C ALA A 81 -5.51 -8.10 -0.11
N VAL A 82 -4.81 -9.16 0.31
CA VAL A 82 -3.37 -9.31 0.10
C VAL A 82 -3.03 -9.51 -1.38
N GLN A 83 -3.85 -10.26 -2.12
CA GLN A 83 -3.71 -10.42 -3.58
C GLN A 83 -3.89 -9.07 -4.31
N VAL A 84 -4.83 -8.23 -3.88
CA VAL A 84 -4.96 -6.86 -4.42
C VAL A 84 -3.67 -6.06 -4.18
N ALA A 85 -3.09 -6.13 -2.98
CA ALA A 85 -1.82 -5.46 -2.71
C ALA A 85 -0.69 -5.95 -3.63
N ALA A 86 -0.60 -7.27 -3.84
CA ALA A 86 0.38 -7.88 -4.73
C ALA A 86 0.19 -7.43 -6.19
N ALA A 87 -1.06 -7.43 -6.67
CA ALA A 87 -1.39 -7.00 -8.03
C ALA A 87 -1.05 -5.52 -8.26
N VAL A 88 -1.43 -4.63 -7.33
CA VAL A 88 -1.10 -3.19 -7.45
C VAL A 88 0.40 -2.95 -7.44
N LYS A 89 1.17 -3.66 -6.59
CA LYS A 89 2.64 -3.57 -6.59
C LYS A 89 3.23 -4.03 -7.93
N ALA A 90 2.79 -5.16 -8.45
CA ALA A 90 3.27 -5.70 -9.71
C ALA A 90 2.90 -4.81 -10.90
N MET A 91 1.64 -4.33 -10.96
CA MET A 91 1.18 -3.41 -11.99
C MET A 91 1.95 -2.09 -11.97
N SER A 92 2.19 -1.52 -10.77
CA SER A 92 3.01 -0.32 -10.61
C SER A 92 4.43 -0.54 -11.14
N THR A 93 5.04 -1.67 -10.82
CA THR A 93 6.38 -2.03 -11.29
C THR A 93 6.42 -2.14 -12.82
N MET A 94 5.46 -2.85 -13.43
CA MET A 94 5.38 -2.99 -14.88
C MET A 94 5.17 -1.64 -15.58
N THR A 95 4.33 -0.77 -15.03
CA THR A 95 4.11 0.57 -15.62
C THR A 95 5.38 1.41 -15.58
N HIS A 96 6.17 1.34 -14.51
CA HIS A 96 7.44 2.07 -14.43
C HIS A 96 8.54 1.49 -15.34
N ALA A 97 8.42 0.26 -15.85
CA ALA A 97 9.33 -0.31 -16.85
C ALA A 97 9.31 0.47 -18.19
N LEU A 98 8.31 1.31 -18.41
CA LEU A 98 8.28 2.22 -19.58
C LEU A 98 9.45 3.20 -19.59
N GLN A 99 9.97 3.58 -18.43
CA GLN A 99 11.19 4.40 -18.35
C GLN A 99 12.41 3.65 -18.90
N MET A 100 12.51 2.35 -18.62
CA MET A 100 13.54 1.48 -19.19
C MET A 100 13.40 1.41 -20.72
N LEU A 101 12.17 1.23 -21.24
CA LEU A 101 11.91 1.16 -22.67
C LEU A 101 12.37 2.45 -23.38
N GLN A 102 12.00 3.61 -22.85
CA GLN A 102 12.41 4.91 -23.38
C GLN A 102 13.93 5.06 -23.43
N TYR A 103 14.61 4.62 -22.37
CA TYR A 103 16.06 4.68 -22.31
C TYR A 103 16.72 3.78 -23.38
N VAL A 104 16.22 2.54 -23.56
CA VAL A 104 16.70 1.62 -24.59
C VAL A 104 16.46 2.17 -26.00
N GLN A 105 15.29 2.73 -26.27
CA GLN A 105 14.98 3.35 -27.56
C GLN A 105 15.91 4.54 -27.85
N ALA A 106 16.13 5.42 -26.90
CA ALA A 106 17.04 6.55 -27.03
C ALA A 106 18.49 6.11 -27.31
N ALA A 107 18.97 5.08 -26.61
CA ALA A 107 20.31 4.53 -26.80
C ALA A 107 20.51 3.91 -28.18
N SER A 108 19.46 3.27 -28.74
CA SER A 108 19.54 2.63 -30.07
C SER A 108 19.54 3.63 -31.24
N MET A 109 19.07 4.86 -31.02
CA MET A 109 19.03 5.92 -32.05
C MET A 109 20.38 6.62 -32.30
N GLY A 110 21.45 6.26 -31.59
CA GLY A 110 22.82 6.74 -31.84
C GLY A 110 23.02 8.23 -31.62
N SER A 111 22.05 8.95 -31.13
CA SER A 111 22.13 10.36 -30.82
C SER A 111 22.66 10.55 -29.41
N GLY A 112 23.85 11.16 -29.26
CA GLY A 112 24.37 11.61 -27.96
C GLY A 112 23.53 12.67 -27.24
N ALA A 113 22.32 12.93 -27.71
CA ALA A 113 21.31 13.71 -27.05
C ALA A 113 20.44 12.75 -26.25
N GLN A 114 20.72 12.61 -24.95
CA GLN A 114 19.71 12.18 -24.00
C GLN A 114 18.53 13.18 -24.11
N THR A 115 17.53 12.83 -24.88
CA THR A 115 16.24 13.53 -24.80
C THR A 115 15.65 13.15 -23.45
N VAL A 116 15.97 13.96 -22.43
CA VAL A 116 15.28 13.86 -21.13
C VAL A 116 13.79 14.01 -21.41
N PRO A 117 12.94 13.08 -21.00
CA PRO A 117 11.50 13.22 -21.17
C PRO A 117 11.05 14.59 -20.66
N VAL A 118 10.22 15.28 -21.44
CA VAL A 118 9.74 16.63 -21.09
C VAL A 118 8.89 16.61 -19.81
N ALA A 119 8.34 15.45 -19.45
CA ALA A 119 7.58 15.27 -18.23
C ALA A 119 7.90 13.91 -17.57
N TYR A 120 8.07 13.93 -16.26
CA TYR A 120 7.98 12.73 -15.44
C TYR A 120 6.51 12.33 -15.34
N TYR A 121 6.19 11.03 -15.52
CA TYR A 121 4.82 10.50 -15.38
C TYR A 121 3.83 11.06 -16.42
N ASP A 122 4.17 10.96 -17.69
CA ASP A 122 3.25 11.27 -18.80
C ASP A 122 2.02 10.37 -18.73
N ARG A 123 0.82 10.96 -18.79
CA ARG A 123 -0.45 10.22 -18.74
C ARG A 123 -0.66 9.26 -19.90
N GLN A 124 0.00 9.48 -21.03
CA GLN A 124 -0.05 8.58 -22.20
C GLN A 124 0.90 7.38 -22.07
N GLN A 125 1.84 7.40 -21.11
CA GLN A 125 2.79 6.30 -20.92
C GLN A 125 2.14 4.92 -20.73
N PRO A 126 1.04 4.74 -19.96
CA PRO A 126 0.41 3.44 -19.82
C PRO A 126 -0.06 2.80 -21.14
N GLU A 127 -0.36 3.59 -22.17
CA GLU A 127 -0.76 3.09 -23.49
C GLU A 127 0.39 2.39 -24.23
N THR A 128 1.63 2.79 -23.94
CA THR A 128 2.82 2.22 -24.58
C THR A 128 3.28 0.91 -23.93
N ILE A 129 2.65 0.47 -22.82
CA ILE A 129 2.99 -0.81 -22.18
C ILE A 129 2.76 -2.00 -23.12
N ALA A 130 1.85 -1.83 -24.09
CA ALA A 130 1.60 -2.84 -25.13
C ALA A 130 2.88 -3.22 -25.90
N GLU A 131 3.84 -2.31 -26.07
CA GLU A 131 5.12 -2.60 -26.70
C GLU A 131 5.93 -3.60 -25.89
N LEU A 132 6.00 -3.44 -24.55
CA LEU A 132 6.67 -4.39 -23.67
C LEU A 132 5.98 -5.75 -23.68
N ASN A 133 4.67 -5.79 -23.79
CA ASN A 133 3.88 -7.01 -23.86
C ASN A 133 4.20 -7.82 -25.14
N THR A 134 4.60 -7.17 -26.23
CA THR A 134 5.01 -7.87 -27.47
C THR A 134 6.34 -8.58 -27.33
N VAL A 135 7.21 -8.16 -26.41
CA VAL A 135 8.53 -8.75 -26.16
C VAL A 135 8.41 -10.08 -25.41
N THR A 136 7.42 -10.19 -24.50
CA THR A 136 7.19 -11.40 -23.69
C THR A 136 5.71 -11.78 -23.67
N PRO A 137 5.10 -12.13 -24.82
CA PRO A 137 3.64 -12.21 -24.93
C PRO A 137 3.01 -13.27 -24.03
N ALA A 138 3.66 -14.42 -23.86
CA ALA A 138 3.12 -15.49 -23.02
C ALA A 138 3.11 -15.10 -21.52
N THR A 139 4.15 -14.43 -21.05
CA THR A 139 4.23 -13.95 -19.66
C THR A 139 3.25 -12.81 -19.42
N SER A 140 3.12 -11.89 -20.38
CA SER A 140 2.17 -10.78 -20.31
C SER A 140 0.72 -11.28 -20.26
N ALA A 141 0.36 -12.25 -21.09
CA ALA A 141 -0.98 -12.85 -21.05
C ALA A 141 -1.29 -13.47 -19.67
N ARG A 142 -0.35 -14.17 -19.05
CA ARG A 142 -0.54 -14.74 -17.72
C ARG A 142 -0.63 -13.66 -16.62
N PHE A 143 0.10 -12.58 -16.77
CA PHE A 143 -0.01 -11.44 -15.87
C PHE A 143 -1.39 -10.78 -15.96
N ASP A 144 -1.90 -10.58 -17.17
CA ASP A 144 -3.23 -10.01 -17.41
C ASP A 144 -4.34 -10.93 -16.90
N ASP A 145 -4.23 -12.25 -17.13
CA ASP A 145 -5.14 -13.25 -16.59
C ASP A 145 -5.20 -13.18 -15.05
N TRP A 146 -4.05 -13.17 -14.38
CA TRP A 146 -3.97 -13.12 -12.93
C TRP A 146 -4.55 -11.80 -12.38
N THR A 147 -4.13 -10.66 -12.90
CA THR A 147 -4.60 -9.36 -12.40
C THR A 147 -6.09 -9.17 -12.64
N SER A 148 -6.62 -9.67 -13.77
CA SER A 148 -8.06 -9.65 -14.06
C SER A 148 -8.86 -10.46 -13.04
N GLN A 149 -8.37 -11.65 -12.67
CA GLN A 149 -9.01 -12.48 -11.65
C GLN A 149 -8.98 -11.81 -10.27
N VAL A 150 -7.85 -11.20 -9.89
CA VAL A 150 -7.73 -10.49 -8.59
C VAL A 150 -8.80 -9.40 -8.45
N PHE A 151 -9.09 -8.66 -9.52
CA PHE A 151 -10.08 -7.56 -9.47
C PHE A 151 -11.51 -7.98 -9.81
N ALA A 152 -11.77 -9.23 -10.17
CA ALA A 152 -13.13 -9.75 -10.27
C ALA A 152 -13.79 -9.83 -8.90
N ALA A 153 -15.13 -9.67 -8.84
CA ALA A 153 -15.87 -9.86 -7.60
C ALA A 153 -15.86 -11.34 -7.19
N ASP A 154 -15.60 -11.60 -5.90
CA ASP A 154 -15.60 -12.93 -5.31
C ASP A 154 -15.93 -12.80 -3.81
N ALA A 155 -15.11 -13.27 -2.87
CA ALA A 155 -15.30 -13.06 -1.43
C ALA A 155 -15.38 -11.57 -1.05
N LEU A 156 -14.66 -10.71 -1.77
CA LEU A 156 -14.78 -9.26 -1.70
C LEU A 156 -15.50 -8.71 -2.93
N SER A 157 -16.30 -7.67 -2.74
CA SER A 157 -16.91 -6.95 -3.86
C SER A 157 -15.84 -6.29 -4.74
N ALA A 158 -16.13 -6.09 -6.03
CA ALA A 158 -15.25 -5.36 -6.93
C ALA A 158 -14.95 -3.93 -6.41
N LEU A 159 -15.92 -3.30 -5.74
CA LEU A 159 -15.75 -1.98 -5.14
C LEU A 159 -14.74 -2.02 -3.99
N ASP A 160 -14.87 -2.97 -3.05
CA ASP A 160 -13.93 -3.10 -1.93
C ASP A 160 -12.50 -3.34 -2.44
N LYS A 161 -12.34 -4.19 -3.46
CA LYS A 161 -11.04 -4.44 -4.10
C LYS A 161 -10.43 -3.15 -4.69
N GLN A 162 -11.24 -2.29 -5.32
CA GLN A 162 -10.74 -1.01 -5.84
C GLN A 162 -10.42 -0.01 -4.71
N LEU A 163 -11.19 0.04 -3.64
CA LEU A 163 -10.89 0.90 -2.47
C LEU A 163 -9.60 0.46 -1.77
N ILE A 164 -9.36 -0.85 -1.63
CA ILE A 164 -8.10 -1.41 -1.15
C ILE A 164 -6.95 -0.99 -2.08
N ALA A 165 -7.14 -1.13 -3.40
CA ALA A 165 -6.14 -0.75 -4.39
C ALA A 165 -5.83 0.75 -4.37
N VAL A 166 -6.81 1.62 -4.14
CA VAL A 166 -6.61 3.07 -3.95
C VAL A 166 -5.67 3.32 -2.77
N GLY A 167 -5.93 2.69 -1.61
CA GLY A 167 -5.05 2.81 -0.44
C GLY A 167 -3.62 2.35 -0.73
N VAL A 168 -3.46 1.18 -1.35
CA VAL A 168 -2.15 0.62 -1.72
C VAL A 168 -1.43 1.51 -2.74
N ALA A 169 -2.12 2.00 -3.77
CA ALA A 169 -1.53 2.86 -4.80
C ALA A 169 -0.94 4.16 -4.21
N HIS A 170 -1.61 4.74 -3.19
CA HIS A 170 -1.13 5.95 -2.51
C HIS A 170 0.12 5.67 -1.65
N VAL A 171 0.22 4.54 -0.96
CA VAL A 171 1.45 4.22 -0.20
C VAL A 171 2.61 3.87 -1.12
N LEU A 172 2.35 3.34 -2.31
CA LEU A 172 3.36 3.12 -3.35
C LEU A 172 3.74 4.40 -4.09
N GLN A 173 2.95 5.47 -3.95
CA GLN A 173 3.15 6.76 -4.62
C GLN A 173 3.25 6.63 -6.16
N CYS A 174 2.52 5.67 -6.74
CA CYS A 174 2.47 5.46 -8.18
C CYS A 174 1.31 6.23 -8.79
N PRO A 175 1.53 7.35 -9.52
CA PRO A 175 0.46 8.18 -10.05
C PRO A 175 -0.44 7.43 -11.04
N TYR A 176 0.10 6.51 -11.82
CA TYR A 176 -0.67 5.68 -12.75
C TYR A 176 -1.64 4.74 -12.03
N SER A 177 -1.18 4.09 -10.94
CA SER A 177 -2.04 3.23 -10.13
C SER A 177 -3.10 4.04 -9.38
N ILE A 178 -2.74 5.23 -8.87
CA ILE A 178 -3.69 6.13 -8.22
C ILE A 178 -4.81 6.51 -9.19
N GLU A 179 -4.48 6.98 -10.39
CA GLU A 179 -5.48 7.36 -11.40
C GLU A 179 -6.35 6.17 -11.81
N ARG A 180 -5.73 5.02 -12.15
CA ARG A 180 -6.40 3.79 -12.58
C ARG A 180 -7.44 3.32 -11.56
N HIS A 181 -7.02 3.13 -10.31
CA HIS A 181 -7.88 2.55 -9.28
C HIS A 181 -8.92 3.54 -8.75
N THR A 182 -8.60 4.84 -8.72
CA THR A 182 -9.60 5.89 -8.45
C THR A 182 -10.68 5.90 -9.51
N ALA A 183 -10.32 5.89 -10.79
CA ALA A 183 -11.29 5.86 -11.89
C ALA A 183 -12.15 4.59 -11.86
N ALA A 184 -11.57 3.43 -11.55
CA ALA A 184 -12.30 2.18 -11.43
C ALA A 184 -13.27 2.19 -10.24
N ALA A 185 -12.86 2.69 -9.07
CA ALA A 185 -13.71 2.83 -7.90
C ALA A 185 -14.90 3.78 -8.17
N LEU A 186 -14.67 4.92 -8.84
CA LEU A 186 -15.73 5.85 -9.24
C LEU A 186 -16.76 5.19 -10.16
N LYS A 187 -16.32 4.39 -11.14
CA LYS A 187 -17.22 3.62 -12.04
C LYS A 187 -18.07 2.60 -11.29
N LEU A 188 -17.60 2.11 -10.15
CA LEU A 188 -18.31 1.18 -9.26
C LEU A 188 -19.16 1.90 -8.22
N GLY A 189 -19.25 3.24 -8.27
CA GLY A 189 -20.12 4.03 -7.42
C GLY A 189 -19.48 4.57 -6.13
N ALA A 190 -18.16 4.48 -5.98
CA ALA A 190 -17.47 5.14 -4.86
C ALA A 190 -17.66 6.66 -4.92
N GLY A 191 -17.93 7.27 -3.79
CA GLY A 191 -17.94 8.72 -3.62
C GLY A 191 -16.61 9.25 -3.06
N LEU A 192 -16.43 10.58 -3.15
CA LEU A 192 -15.25 11.25 -2.58
C LEU A 192 -15.02 10.93 -1.10
N PRO A 193 -16.03 10.82 -0.21
CA PRO A 193 -15.82 10.44 1.18
C PRO A 193 -15.15 9.08 1.33
N GLN A 194 -15.60 8.05 0.61
CA GLN A 194 -15.05 6.68 0.67
C GLN A 194 -13.61 6.65 0.16
N LEU A 195 -13.32 7.33 -0.95
CA LEU A 195 -11.97 7.45 -1.49
C LEU A 195 -11.03 8.17 -0.52
N THR A 196 -11.50 9.26 0.09
CA THR A 196 -10.72 10.02 1.08
C THR A 196 -10.41 9.16 2.30
N GLU A 197 -11.38 8.41 2.82
CA GLU A 197 -11.15 7.51 3.95
C GLU A 197 -10.19 6.37 3.61
N ALA A 198 -10.26 5.79 2.42
CA ALA A 198 -9.30 4.78 2.00
C ALA A 198 -7.85 5.31 2.01
N VAL A 199 -7.65 6.56 1.57
CA VAL A 199 -6.34 7.23 1.61
C VAL A 199 -5.93 7.57 3.05
N GLN A 200 -6.86 8.03 3.90
CA GLN A 200 -6.57 8.33 5.31
C GLN A 200 -6.17 7.08 6.09
N VAL A 201 -6.86 5.96 5.90
CA VAL A 201 -6.47 4.66 6.47
C VAL A 201 -5.05 4.30 6.03
N ALA A 202 -4.78 4.37 4.73
CA ALA A 202 -3.46 4.06 4.19
C ALA A 202 -2.36 4.96 4.78
N ALA A 203 -2.62 6.25 4.93
CA ALA A 203 -1.70 7.21 5.54
C ALA A 203 -1.48 6.92 7.03
N ALA A 204 -2.55 6.59 7.78
CA ALA A 204 -2.47 6.26 9.20
C ALA A 204 -1.59 5.02 9.41
N ILE A 205 -1.76 3.98 8.60
CA ILE A 205 -0.96 2.77 8.70
C ILE A 205 0.50 3.02 8.30
N ARG A 206 0.74 3.81 7.25
CA ARG A 206 2.10 4.17 6.83
C ARG A 206 2.84 4.96 7.92
N GLY A 207 2.17 5.93 8.55
CA GLY A 207 2.71 6.65 9.71
C GLY A 207 2.92 5.73 10.92
N GLY A 208 1.92 4.91 11.24
CA GLY A 208 1.98 3.94 12.32
C GLY A 208 3.09 2.91 12.16
N ALA A 209 3.37 2.47 10.94
CA ALA A 209 4.48 1.56 10.64
C ALA A 209 5.84 2.15 11.04
N ALA A 210 6.06 3.44 10.80
CA ALA A 210 7.28 4.12 11.22
C ALA A 210 7.35 4.22 12.75
N LEU A 211 6.24 4.52 13.42
CA LEU A 211 6.21 4.69 14.87
C LEU A 211 6.36 3.36 15.62
N VAL A 212 5.72 2.28 15.18
CA VAL A 212 5.83 0.98 15.85
C VAL A 212 7.24 0.40 15.75
N THR A 213 7.92 0.60 14.63
CA THR A 213 9.34 0.23 14.50
C THR A 213 10.25 1.12 15.36
N GLY A 214 9.83 2.35 15.66
CA GLY A 214 10.51 3.27 16.56
C GLY A 214 10.56 2.79 18.03
N VAL A 215 9.71 1.84 18.45
CA VAL A 215 9.79 1.22 19.79
C VAL A 215 11.15 0.56 20.01
N GLN A 216 11.73 -0.04 18.96
CA GLN A 216 13.10 -0.59 19.05
C GLN A 216 14.15 0.48 19.39
N MET A 217 14.03 1.67 18.82
CA MET A 217 14.90 2.82 19.18
C MET A 217 14.72 3.21 20.65
N VAL A 218 13.46 3.27 21.13
CA VAL A 218 13.17 3.56 22.54
C VAL A 218 13.84 2.56 23.47
N ASP A 219 13.75 1.26 23.16
CA ASP A 219 14.39 0.21 23.95
C ASP A 219 15.92 0.34 23.96
N GLN A 220 16.51 0.63 22.82
CA GLN A 220 17.96 0.80 22.71
C GLN A 220 18.46 1.99 23.53
N VAL A 221 17.75 3.12 23.50
CA VAL A 221 18.12 4.32 24.25
C VAL A 221 17.93 4.12 25.74
N LEU A 222 16.77 3.61 26.18
CA LEU A 222 16.48 3.40 27.60
C LEU A 222 17.29 2.23 28.20
N GLY A 223 17.54 1.19 27.45
CA GLY A 223 18.38 0.06 27.85
C GLY A 223 19.85 0.43 27.99
N SER A 224 20.33 1.38 27.17
CA SER A 224 21.72 1.91 27.27
C SER A 224 21.93 2.79 28.49
N THR A 225 20.86 3.37 29.07
CA THR A 225 20.93 4.19 30.30
C THR A 225 20.91 3.35 31.57
N MET A 226 20.54 2.08 31.48
CA MET A 226 20.56 1.11 32.58
C MET A 226 21.80 0.22 32.45
N GLY A 227 23.02 0.76 32.60
CA GLY A 227 24.31 0.11 32.39
C GLY A 227 24.42 -1.38 32.67
N PRO A 228 25.47 -2.08 32.24
CA PRO A 228 25.59 -3.52 32.47
C PRO A 228 25.52 -3.81 33.97
N ALA A 229 24.59 -4.69 34.35
CA ALA A 229 24.47 -5.24 35.71
C ALA A 229 25.64 -6.16 36.03
#